data_17e359e31048d6f17ad469ce78ceee11
#
_entry.id   17e359e31048d6f17ad469ce78ceee11
#
_cell.length_a   1.000
_cell.length_b   1.000
_cell.length_c   1.000
_cell.angle_alpha   90.00
_cell.angle_beta   90.00
_cell.angle_gamma   90.00
#
_symmetry.space_group_name_H-M   'P 1'
#
loop_
_entity.id
_entity.type
_entity.pdbx_description
1 polymer ?
#
loop_
_entity_poly.entity_id
_entity_poly.type
_entity_poly.pdbx_seq_one_letter_code
_entity_poly.pdbx_strand_id
1 'polypeptide(L)'
;ADEISRLDQLLSTGNEDSEIYKINQSGDGILSEETAYLVERSLDLYEATDGAFDIAIYPVMKAWGFTDDNFRVPDADELKDLLTLTDASDISYDKETSQIAFKKDGMQIDFGGIAKGYTSARIMDIFRACGIKSGLVNLGGNVQALGTKKDGSSWRVAVQDPQDTDQYLGVLSIQDKAVITSGGYERYFEQDGRTYHHIIDPKTGYPVENGLISVSIVTADGTLADGLSTSVFIMGKEAATEYWRNHSDEFDMILMTDDREIYVTKGIADSFESEMDTKIIEKKV
;
A
#
# COMPACT_ATOMS: atom_id res chain seq x y z
N ALA A 1 -3.12 -14.32 -15.45
CA ALA A 1 -4.57 -14.12 -15.25
C ALA A 1 -5.08 -15.01 -14.10
N ASP A 2 -4.91 -16.34 -14.19
CA ASP A 2 -5.53 -17.29 -13.25
C ASP A 2 -5.10 -17.07 -11.80
N GLU A 3 -3.81 -16.76 -11.57
CA GLU A 3 -3.29 -16.48 -10.22
C GLU A 3 -3.89 -15.19 -9.63
N ILE A 4 -4.04 -14.14 -10.43
CA ILE A 4 -4.70 -12.90 -10.00
C ILE A 4 -6.14 -13.18 -9.59
N SER A 5 -6.90 -13.90 -10.42
CA SER A 5 -8.28 -14.25 -10.11
C SER A 5 -8.40 -15.14 -8.87
N ARG A 6 -7.45 -16.05 -8.67
CA ARG A 6 -7.40 -16.91 -7.49
C ARG A 6 -7.16 -16.11 -6.22
N LEU A 7 -6.20 -15.19 -6.25
CA LEU A 7 -5.89 -14.32 -5.10
C LEU A 7 -7.05 -13.35 -4.81
N ASP A 8 -7.68 -12.80 -5.83
CA ASP A 8 -8.87 -11.97 -5.65
C ASP A 8 -10.01 -12.76 -4.97
N GLN A 9 -10.27 -14.01 -5.42
CA GLN A 9 -11.24 -14.87 -4.76
C GLN A 9 -10.88 -15.24 -3.33
N LEU A 10 -9.61 -15.32 -2.99
CA LEU A 10 -9.14 -15.65 -1.65
C LEU A 10 -9.26 -14.46 -0.69
N LEU A 11 -8.90 -13.26 -1.14
CA LEU A 11 -8.65 -12.09 -0.30
C LEU A 11 -9.77 -11.04 -0.34
N SER A 12 -10.76 -11.20 -1.22
CA SER A 12 -11.86 -10.24 -1.39
C SER A 12 -12.71 -10.12 -0.13
N THR A 13 -12.98 -8.90 0.31
CA THR A 13 -13.92 -8.62 1.40
C THR A 13 -15.38 -8.63 0.97
N GLY A 14 -15.65 -8.55 -0.34
CA GLY A 14 -17.00 -8.53 -0.93
C GLY A 14 -17.49 -9.88 -1.46
N ASN A 15 -16.63 -10.88 -1.60
CA ASN A 15 -16.99 -12.21 -2.09
C ASN A 15 -17.29 -13.15 -0.91
N GLU A 16 -18.53 -13.60 -0.78
CA GLU A 16 -18.98 -14.46 0.33
C GLU A 16 -18.23 -15.83 0.39
N ASP A 17 -17.67 -16.27 -0.72
CA ASP A 17 -16.89 -17.50 -0.77
C ASP A 17 -15.43 -17.31 -0.34
N SER A 18 -14.94 -16.06 -0.24
CA SER A 18 -13.56 -15.76 0.13
C SER A 18 -13.26 -16.12 1.57
N GLU A 19 -11.97 -16.34 1.86
CA GLU A 19 -11.49 -16.59 3.20
C GLU A 19 -11.67 -15.35 4.10
N ILE A 20 -11.32 -14.18 3.58
CA ILE A 20 -11.40 -12.92 4.34
C ILE A 20 -12.84 -12.53 4.65
N TYR A 21 -13.77 -12.71 3.70
CA TYR A 21 -15.18 -12.49 4.00
C TYR A 21 -15.65 -13.36 5.16
N LYS A 22 -15.32 -14.68 5.15
CA LYS A 22 -15.71 -15.60 6.20
C LYS A 22 -15.11 -15.24 7.57
N ILE A 23 -13.82 -14.90 7.60
CA ILE A 23 -13.14 -14.42 8.82
C ILE A 23 -13.79 -13.14 9.34
N ASN A 24 -14.11 -12.19 8.48
CA ASN A 24 -14.80 -10.95 8.83
C ASN A 24 -16.22 -11.18 9.37
N GLN A 25 -16.87 -12.30 9.01
CA GLN A 25 -18.21 -12.65 9.54
C GLN A 25 -18.12 -13.43 10.85
N SER A 26 -17.15 -14.36 11.00
CA SER A 26 -17.02 -15.20 12.19
C SER A 26 -16.24 -14.53 13.34
N GLY A 27 -15.32 -13.63 13.00
CA GLY A 27 -14.38 -13.03 13.95
C GLY A 27 -13.18 -13.91 14.28
N ASP A 28 -13.15 -15.16 13.79
CA ASP A 28 -12.04 -16.09 13.99
C ASP A 28 -11.95 -17.13 12.87
N GLY A 29 -10.83 -17.86 12.82
CA GLY A 29 -10.65 -18.97 11.89
C GLY A 29 -9.21 -19.44 11.76
N ILE A 30 -9.00 -20.42 10.88
CA ILE A 30 -7.67 -20.89 10.49
C ILE A 30 -7.42 -20.39 9.08
N LEU A 31 -6.28 -19.71 8.89
CA LEU A 31 -5.90 -19.08 7.64
C LEU A 31 -5.15 -20.05 6.72
N SER A 32 -5.35 -19.91 5.42
CA SER A 32 -4.47 -20.50 4.41
C SER A 32 -3.06 -19.89 4.51
N GLU A 33 -2.05 -20.56 3.95
CA GLU A 33 -0.65 -20.12 3.97
C GLU A 33 -0.48 -18.68 3.45
N GLU A 34 -1.17 -18.32 2.39
CA GLU A 34 -1.05 -17.00 1.77
C GLU A 34 -1.71 -15.89 2.61
N THR A 35 -2.89 -16.17 3.16
CA THR A 35 -3.57 -15.22 4.03
C THR A 35 -2.82 -15.07 5.37
N ALA A 36 -2.30 -16.17 5.91
CA ALA A 36 -1.45 -16.17 7.10
C ALA A 36 -0.20 -15.29 6.89
N TYR A 37 0.48 -15.45 5.75
CA TYR A 37 1.61 -14.60 5.37
C TYR A 37 1.22 -13.10 5.32
N LEU A 38 0.08 -12.77 4.70
CA LEU A 38 -0.38 -11.38 4.61
C LEU A 38 -0.77 -10.80 5.97
N VAL A 39 -1.41 -11.58 6.84
CA VAL A 39 -1.68 -11.17 8.24
C VAL A 39 -0.37 -10.90 8.97
N GLU A 40 0.59 -11.82 8.91
CA GLU A 40 1.89 -11.65 9.56
C GLU A 40 2.61 -10.38 9.07
N ARG A 41 2.71 -10.20 7.75
CA ARG A 41 3.33 -8.99 7.16
C ARG A 41 2.61 -7.70 7.52
N SER A 42 1.29 -7.77 7.63
CA SER A 42 0.47 -6.60 8.00
C SER A 42 0.65 -6.22 9.46
N LEU A 43 0.73 -7.21 10.37
CA LEU A 43 1.00 -6.96 11.79
C LEU A 43 2.42 -6.44 12.01
N ASP A 44 3.42 -6.98 11.29
CA ASP A 44 4.79 -6.45 11.29
C ASP A 44 4.82 -4.98 10.84
N LEU A 45 4.11 -4.64 9.77
CA LEU A 45 3.99 -3.26 9.28
C LEU A 45 3.25 -2.35 10.26
N TYR A 46 2.16 -2.85 10.88
CA TYR A 46 1.43 -2.12 11.91
C TYR A 46 2.38 -1.70 13.05
N GLU A 47 3.17 -2.64 13.57
CA GLU A 47 4.13 -2.38 14.63
C GLU A 47 5.25 -1.43 14.16
N ALA A 48 5.86 -1.71 13.00
CA ALA A 48 6.97 -0.93 12.46
C ALA A 48 6.60 0.53 12.11
N THR A 49 5.32 0.77 11.78
CA THR A 49 4.82 2.09 11.35
C THR A 49 4.01 2.83 12.41
N ASP A 50 4.02 2.36 13.67
CA ASP A 50 3.23 2.94 14.78
C ASP A 50 1.73 3.07 14.42
N GLY A 51 1.19 2.03 13.78
CA GLY A 51 -0.22 1.95 13.40
C GLY A 51 -0.60 2.79 12.16
N ALA A 52 0.35 3.35 11.41
CA ALA A 52 0.02 4.02 10.16
C ALA A 52 -0.48 3.02 9.10
N PHE A 53 0.02 1.78 9.11
CA PHE A 53 -0.58 0.68 8.38
C PHE A 53 -1.46 -0.14 9.31
N ASP A 54 -2.76 -0.21 9.02
CA ASP A 54 -3.68 -0.97 9.83
C ASP A 54 -4.73 -1.69 8.97
N ILE A 55 -4.66 -3.02 8.92
CA ILE A 55 -5.64 -3.82 8.17
C ILE A 55 -7.02 -3.86 8.82
N ALA A 56 -7.14 -3.50 10.10
CA ALA A 56 -8.42 -3.42 10.80
C ALA A 56 -9.22 -2.15 10.45
N ILE A 57 -8.72 -1.29 9.55
CA ILE A 57 -9.39 -0.06 9.09
C ILE A 57 -10.69 -0.32 8.29
N TYR A 58 -10.97 -1.56 7.91
CA TYR A 58 -12.06 -1.91 7.00
C TYR A 58 -13.44 -1.38 7.43
N PRO A 59 -13.87 -1.41 8.72
CA PRO A 59 -15.16 -0.82 9.13
C PRO A 59 -15.28 0.67 8.80
N VAL A 60 -14.19 1.42 8.94
CA VAL A 60 -14.14 2.85 8.59
C VAL A 60 -14.20 3.03 7.07
N MET A 61 -13.46 2.24 6.30
CA MET A 61 -13.50 2.26 4.83
C MET A 61 -14.91 2.00 4.29
N LYS A 62 -15.66 1.10 4.92
CA LYS A 62 -17.08 0.84 4.60
C LYS A 62 -17.97 2.05 4.91
N ALA A 63 -17.76 2.69 6.05
CA ALA A 63 -18.55 3.87 6.44
C ALA A 63 -18.35 5.03 5.46
N TRP A 64 -17.16 5.21 4.91
CA TRP A 64 -16.88 6.18 3.85
C TRP A 64 -17.42 5.78 2.48
N GLY A 65 -17.81 4.50 2.28
CA GLY A 65 -18.31 3.97 1.02
C GLY A 65 -17.20 3.63 0.02
N PHE A 66 -15.92 3.58 0.44
CA PHE A 66 -14.81 3.21 -0.44
C PHE A 66 -14.79 1.73 -0.84
N THR A 67 -15.61 0.90 -0.24
CA THR A 67 -15.67 -0.54 -0.52
C THR A 67 -16.74 -0.93 -1.54
N ASP A 68 -17.75 -0.09 -1.76
CA ASP A 68 -18.93 -0.38 -2.57
C ASP A 68 -19.41 0.81 -3.43
N ASP A 69 -18.60 1.88 -3.49
CA ASP A 69 -18.85 3.13 -4.21
C ASP A 69 -20.11 3.91 -3.73
N ASN A 70 -20.64 3.57 -2.53
CA ASN A 70 -21.70 4.33 -1.86
C ASN A 70 -21.10 5.47 -1.03
N PHE A 71 -20.38 6.37 -1.69
CA PHE A 71 -19.63 7.44 -1.07
C PHE A 71 -20.47 8.37 -0.20
N ARG A 72 -19.99 8.63 1.00
CA ARG A 72 -20.56 9.61 1.94
C ARG A 72 -19.49 10.07 2.94
N VAL A 73 -19.75 11.19 3.59
CA VAL A 73 -19.00 11.62 4.77
C VAL A 73 -19.69 11.05 6.01
N PRO A 74 -19.06 10.14 6.78
CA PRO A 74 -19.65 9.62 8.01
C PRO A 74 -19.75 10.69 9.10
N ASP A 75 -20.73 10.54 10.01
CA ASP A 75 -20.84 11.41 11.17
C ASP A 75 -19.66 11.20 12.15
N ALA A 76 -19.28 12.24 12.87
CA ALA A 76 -18.16 12.18 13.81
C ALA A 76 -18.37 11.15 14.95
N ASP A 77 -19.60 11.01 15.43
CA ASP A 77 -19.94 10.01 16.46
C ASP A 77 -19.86 8.59 15.87
N GLU A 78 -20.30 8.38 14.62
CA GLU A 78 -20.15 7.10 13.91
C GLU A 78 -18.67 6.74 13.76
N LEU A 79 -17.83 7.66 13.29
CA LEU A 79 -16.38 7.41 13.18
C LEU A 79 -15.74 7.09 14.52
N LYS A 80 -16.11 7.80 15.57
CA LYS A 80 -15.60 7.54 16.92
C LYS A 80 -15.92 6.13 17.40
N ASP A 81 -17.14 5.63 17.13
CA ASP A 81 -17.52 4.27 17.49
C ASP A 81 -16.75 3.25 16.65
N LEU A 82 -16.64 3.47 15.32
CA LEU A 82 -15.89 2.59 14.41
C LEU A 82 -14.40 2.54 14.73
N LEU A 83 -13.78 3.65 15.12
CA LEU A 83 -12.38 3.70 15.54
C LEU A 83 -12.08 2.81 16.75
N THR A 84 -13.08 2.45 17.55
CA THR A 84 -12.89 1.46 18.62
C THR A 84 -12.63 0.05 18.09
N LEU A 85 -12.90 -0.21 16.80
CA LEU A 85 -12.77 -1.49 16.10
C LEU A 85 -11.56 -1.52 15.15
N THR A 86 -10.80 -0.43 15.04
CA THR A 86 -9.71 -0.26 14.06
C THR A 86 -8.36 -0.22 14.75
N ASP A 87 -7.98 -1.33 15.39
CA ASP A 87 -6.67 -1.46 16.05
C ASP A 87 -6.17 -2.88 15.84
N ALA A 88 -5.19 -3.05 14.96
CA ALA A 88 -4.64 -4.36 14.64
C ALA A 88 -3.96 -5.05 15.86
N SER A 89 -3.63 -4.32 16.94
CA SER A 89 -3.19 -4.92 18.20
C SER A 89 -4.28 -5.75 18.89
N ASP A 90 -5.54 -5.58 18.48
CA ASP A 90 -6.68 -6.41 18.92
C ASP A 90 -6.91 -7.66 18.04
N ILE A 91 -6.04 -7.90 17.07
CA ILE A 91 -5.96 -9.15 16.32
C ILE A 91 -5.04 -10.11 17.10
N SER A 92 -5.57 -11.26 17.49
CA SER A 92 -4.78 -12.38 18.00
C SER A 92 -4.42 -13.29 16.84
N TYR A 93 -3.13 -13.50 16.58
CA TYR A 93 -2.65 -14.39 15.54
C TYR A 93 -1.62 -15.37 16.09
N ASP A 94 -1.86 -16.66 15.88
CA ASP A 94 -0.94 -17.74 16.25
C ASP A 94 -0.25 -18.26 14.98
N LYS A 95 1.04 -17.98 14.86
CA LYS A 95 1.87 -18.35 13.72
C LYS A 95 2.05 -19.86 13.54
N GLU A 96 2.01 -20.65 14.64
CA GLU A 96 2.21 -22.11 14.58
C GLU A 96 0.97 -22.82 14.03
N THR A 97 -0.21 -22.31 14.36
CA THR A 97 -1.49 -22.91 13.96
C THR A 97 -2.18 -22.15 12.84
N SER A 98 -1.67 -20.98 12.42
CA SER A 98 -2.30 -20.04 11.51
C SER A 98 -3.71 -19.61 11.97
N GLN A 99 -3.98 -19.67 13.27
CA GLN A 99 -5.26 -19.25 13.83
C GLN A 99 -5.28 -17.74 14.03
N ILE A 100 -6.33 -17.08 13.53
CA ILE A 100 -6.65 -15.68 13.78
C ILE A 100 -7.91 -15.57 14.63
N ALA A 101 -7.98 -14.56 15.50
CA ALA A 101 -9.19 -14.20 16.23
C ALA A 101 -9.20 -12.70 16.53
N PHE A 102 -10.36 -12.07 16.44
CA PHE A 102 -10.56 -10.68 16.79
C PHE A 102 -11.02 -10.56 18.25
N LYS A 103 -10.41 -9.66 19.02
CA LYS A 103 -10.74 -9.46 20.44
C LYS A 103 -12.05 -8.69 20.65
N LYS A 104 -12.56 -8.03 19.62
CA LYS A 104 -13.78 -7.21 19.69
C LYS A 104 -14.77 -7.64 18.63
N ASP A 105 -16.03 -7.78 19.03
CA ASP A 105 -17.12 -8.04 18.07
C ASP A 105 -17.27 -6.87 17.09
N GLY A 106 -17.40 -7.18 15.82
CA GLY A 106 -17.53 -6.19 14.73
C GLY A 106 -16.23 -5.71 14.12
N MET A 107 -15.06 -6.12 14.65
CA MET A 107 -13.79 -5.95 13.94
C MET A 107 -13.83 -6.67 12.59
N GLN A 108 -13.20 -6.07 11.60
CA GLN A 108 -13.07 -6.64 10.25
C GLN A 108 -11.73 -6.18 9.67
N ILE A 109 -11.14 -7.00 8.80
CA ILE A 109 -9.87 -6.70 8.14
C ILE A 109 -10.01 -6.58 6.63
N ASP A 110 -9.09 -5.85 6.02
CA ASP A 110 -8.94 -5.69 4.57
C ASP A 110 -7.45 -5.64 4.18
N PHE A 111 -7.13 -6.27 3.05
CA PHE A 111 -5.76 -6.27 2.52
C PHE A 111 -5.56 -5.32 1.33
N GLY A 112 -6.47 -4.38 1.08
CA GLY A 112 -6.40 -3.46 -0.05
C GLY A 112 -5.09 -2.67 -0.15
N GLY A 113 -4.45 -2.39 0.99
CA GLY A 113 -3.16 -1.70 1.06
C GLY A 113 -1.91 -2.58 0.90
N ILE A 114 -2.04 -3.91 0.67
CA ILE A 114 -0.88 -4.82 0.58
C ILE A 114 -1.06 -5.94 -0.47
N ALA A 115 -2.29 -6.26 -0.82
CA ALA A 115 -2.60 -7.42 -1.66
C ALA A 115 -2.14 -7.25 -3.12
N LYS A 116 -2.15 -6.04 -3.67
CA LYS A 116 -1.67 -5.79 -5.05
C LYS A 116 -0.15 -6.02 -5.14
N GLY A 117 0.60 -5.54 -4.15
CA GLY A 117 2.04 -5.76 -4.04
C GLY A 117 2.38 -7.23 -3.88
N TYR A 118 1.66 -7.94 -3.02
CA TYR A 118 1.79 -9.39 -2.87
C TYR A 118 1.50 -10.11 -4.20
N THR A 119 0.41 -9.75 -4.88
CA THR A 119 0.04 -10.36 -6.17
C THR A 119 1.13 -10.16 -7.21
N SER A 120 1.72 -8.96 -7.30
CA SER A 120 2.82 -8.70 -8.23
C SER A 120 4.07 -9.52 -7.90
N ALA A 121 4.41 -9.65 -6.62
CA ALA A 121 5.52 -10.48 -6.15
C ALA A 121 5.31 -11.97 -6.49
N ARG A 122 4.10 -12.51 -6.27
CA ARG A 122 3.73 -13.88 -6.67
C ARG A 122 3.87 -14.11 -8.17
N ILE A 123 3.47 -13.14 -9.00
CA ILE A 123 3.67 -13.24 -10.46
C ILE A 123 5.15 -13.26 -10.82
N MET A 124 6.01 -12.49 -10.13
CA MET A 124 7.46 -12.56 -10.33
C MET A 124 8.02 -13.94 -9.97
N ASP A 125 7.52 -14.57 -8.92
CA ASP A 125 7.93 -15.93 -8.54
C ASP A 125 7.50 -16.96 -9.59
N ILE A 126 6.29 -16.85 -10.12
CA ILE A 126 5.81 -17.68 -11.24
C ILE A 126 6.71 -17.47 -12.47
N PHE A 127 7.06 -16.23 -12.80
CA PHE A 127 7.99 -15.97 -13.91
C PHE A 127 9.32 -16.66 -13.71
N ARG A 128 9.92 -16.56 -12.53
CA ARG A 128 11.18 -17.24 -12.17
C ARG A 128 11.05 -18.74 -12.26
N ALA A 129 9.98 -19.33 -11.73
CA ALA A 129 9.71 -20.77 -11.79
C ALA A 129 9.52 -21.27 -13.24
N CYS A 130 8.98 -20.45 -14.13
CA CYS A 130 8.86 -20.71 -15.56
C CYS A 130 10.15 -20.44 -16.36
N GLY A 131 11.25 -20.06 -15.71
CA GLY A 131 12.54 -19.77 -16.37
C GLY A 131 12.58 -18.41 -17.09
N ILE A 132 11.58 -17.55 -16.88
CA ILE A 132 11.57 -16.17 -17.40
C ILE A 132 12.59 -15.35 -16.60
N LYS A 133 13.46 -14.64 -17.32
CA LYS A 133 14.52 -13.83 -16.74
C LYS A 133 14.34 -12.32 -16.97
N SER A 134 13.39 -11.94 -17.77
CA SER A 134 13.09 -10.56 -18.15
C SER A 134 11.59 -10.38 -18.27
N GLY A 135 10.99 -9.54 -17.44
CA GLY A 135 9.56 -9.30 -17.42
C GLY A 135 9.20 -8.06 -16.61
N LEU A 136 8.02 -7.54 -16.87
CA LEU A 136 7.43 -6.45 -16.11
C LEU A 136 5.95 -6.72 -15.93
N VAL A 137 5.46 -6.51 -14.73
CA VAL A 137 4.03 -6.55 -14.38
C VAL A 137 3.62 -5.16 -13.92
N ASN A 138 2.44 -4.74 -14.35
CA ASN A 138 1.78 -3.52 -13.88
C ASN A 138 0.34 -3.89 -13.49
N LEU A 139 0.01 -3.74 -12.22
CA LEU A 139 -1.30 -3.99 -11.65
C LEU A 139 -1.90 -2.66 -11.15
N GLY A 140 -2.51 -1.91 -12.09
CA GLY A 140 -3.14 -0.63 -11.73
C GLY A 140 -2.18 0.37 -11.09
N GLY A 141 -0.98 0.56 -11.68
CA GLY A 141 0.05 1.46 -11.14
C GLY A 141 1.11 0.78 -10.29
N ASN A 142 0.83 -0.39 -9.69
CA ASN A 142 1.84 -1.18 -8.99
C ASN A 142 2.72 -1.90 -10.01
N VAL A 143 3.92 -1.38 -10.24
CA VAL A 143 4.87 -1.91 -11.22
C VAL A 143 5.93 -2.74 -10.53
N GLN A 144 6.18 -3.96 -11.05
CA GLN A 144 7.31 -4.79 -10.60
C GLN A 144 8.06 -5.35 -11.80
N ALA A 145 9.38 -5.25 -11.77
CA ALA A 145 10.28 -5.68 -12.83
C ALA A 145 11.11 -6.88 -12.40
N LEU A 146 11.35 -7.79 -13.35
CA LEU A 146 12.26 -8.93 -13.24
C LEU A 146 13.40 -8.75 -14.23
N GLY A 147 14.63 -8.77 -13.73
CA GLY A 147 15.85 -8.67 -14.53
C GLY A 147 15.93 -7.36 -15.34
N THR A 148 16.64 -7.42 -16.44
CA THR A 148 16.80 -6.32 -17.40
C THR A 148 15.96 -6.57 -18.66
N LYS A 149 15.83 -5.56 -19.52
CA LYS A 149 15.32 -5.74 -20.88
C LYS A 149 16.23 -6.68 -21.69
N LYS A 150 15.73 -7.16 -22.83
CA LYS A 150 16.47 -8.08 -23.70
C LYS A 150 17.81 -7.54 -24.23
N ASP A 151 17.93 -6.21 -24.32
CA ASP A 151 19.15 -5.50 -24.72
C ASP A 151 20.12 -5.25 -23.56
N GLY A 152 19.82 -5.72 -22.36
CA GLY A 152 20.60 -5.54 -21.15
C GLY A 152 20.37 -4.22 -20.42
N SER A 153 19.53 -3.32 -20.93
CA SER A 153 19.20 -2.07 -20.27
C SER A 153 18.19 -2.26 -19.13
N SER A 154 18.18 -1.35 -18.16
CA SER A 154 17.21 -1.32 -17.07
C SER A 154 15.79 -1.05 -17.59
N TRP A 155 14.80 -1.50 -16.85
CA TRP A 155 13.41 -1.12 -17.06
C TRP A 155 13.24 0.35 -16.69
N ARG A 156 12.47 1.08 -17.50
CA ARG A 156 12.16 2.49 -17.25
C ARG A 156 10.70 2.59 -16.84
N VAL A 157 10.47 3.06 -15.62
CA VAL A 157 9.15 3.20 -15.01
C VAL A 157 8.87 4.69 -14.81
N ALA A 158 7.83 5.20 -15.46
CA ALA A 158 7.37 6.56 -15.27
C ALA A 158 6.60 6.65 -13.93
N VAL A 159 6.90 7.66 -13.14
CA VAL A 159 6.14 8.05 -11.95
C VAL A 159 5.17 9.14 -12.37
N GLN A 160 3.86 8.86 -12.27
CA GLN A 160 2.79 9.74 -12.75
C GLN A 160 2.74 11.05 -11.96
N ASP A 161 2.44 12.17 -12.65
CA ASP A 161 2.14 13.43 -11.98
C ASP A 161 0.70 13.38 -11.42
N PRO A 162 0.51 13.47 -10.09
CA PRO A 162 -0.81 13.41 -9.48
C PRO A 162 -1.72 14.60 -9.81
N GLN A 163 -1.16 15.70 -10.29
CA GLN A 163 -1.91 16.90 -10.66
C GLN A 163 -2.21 16.99 -12.18
N ASP A 164 -1.49 16.20 -12.98
CA ASP A 164 -1.74 16.06 -14.42
C ASP A 164 -1.43 14.62 -14.83
N THR A 165 -2.46 13.79 -14.84
CA THR A 165 -2.33 12.34 -15.09
C THR A 165 -1.86 11.99 -16.51
N ASP A 166 -1.81 12.94 -17.43
CA ASP A 166 -1.22 12.79 -18.77
C ASP A 166 0.30 13.03 -18.76
N GLN A 167 0.85 13.50 -17.64
CA GLN A 167 2.27 13.78 -17.44
C GLN A 167 2.89 12.84 -16.40
N TYR A 168 4.21 12.94 -16.23
CA TYR A 168 4.94 12.20 -15.22
C TYR A 168 5.96 13.10 -14.51
N LEU A 169 6.16 12.84 -13.22
CA LEU A 169 7.14 13.54 -12.39
C LEU A 169 8.58 13.25 -12.82
N GLY A 170 8.78 12.06 -13.35
CA GLY A 170 10.08 11.58 -13.80
C GLY A 170 10.04 10.11 -14.16
N VAL A 171 11.18 9.59 -14.56
CA VAL A 171 11.36 8.19 -14.98
C VAL A 171 12.44 7.54 -14.15
N LEU A 172 12.08 6.47 -13.49
CA LEU A 172 12.99 5.67 -12.67
C LEU A 172 13.53 4.48 -13.47
N SER A 173 14.84 4.29 -13.48
CA SER A 173 15.51 3.12 -14.03
C SER A 173 15.67 2.04 -12.98
N ILE A 174 15.06 0.87 -13.17
CA ILE A 174 15.04 -0.22 -12.19
C ILE A 174 15.44 -1.57 -12.79
N GLN A 175 15.92 -2.46 -11.91
CA GLN A 175 16.13 -3.87 -12.16
C GLN A 175 15.78 -4.65 -10.89
N ASP A 176 15.00 -5.74 -11.01
CA ASP A 176 14.57 -6.59 -9.91
C ASP A 176 13.95 -5.83 -8.73
N LYS A 177 13.19 -4.77 -9.03
CA LYS A 177 12.51 -3.93 -8.04
C LYS A 177 11.05 -3.71 -8.39
N ALA A 178 10.28 -3.43 -7.36
CA ALA A 178 8.93 -2.86 -7.43
C ALA A 178 9.00 -1.33 -7.31
N VAL A 179 8.08 -0.64 -7.98
CA VAL A 179 7.74 0.77 -7.83
C VAL A 179 6.25 0.83 -7.60
N ILE A 180 5.85 1.15 -6.39
CA ILE A 180 4.43 1.16 -6.00
C ILE A 180 4.10 2.53 -5.45
N THR A 181 3.03 3.11 -6.00
CA THR A 181 2.61 4.47 -5.69
C THR A 181 1.27 4.47 -4.98
N SER A 182 1.16 5.27 -3.92
CA SER A 182 -0.10 5.66 -3.29
C SER A 182 -0.31 7.16 -3.44
N GLY A 183 -1.54 7.55 -3.80
CA GLY A 183 -1.91 8.95 -3.95
C GLY A 183 -3.42 9.17 -3.81
N GLY A 184 -3.80 10.30 -3.23
CA GLY A 184 -5.19 10.65 -3.02
C GLY A 184 -5.99 10.81 -4.31
N TYR A 185 -5.33 11.06 -5.43
CA TYR A 185 -5.93 11.24 -6.76
C TYR A 185 -6.40 9.93 -7.42
N GLU A 186 -5.96 8.76 -6.92
CA GLU A 186 -6.32 7.47 -7.51
C GLU A 186 -7.78 7.09 -7.25
N ARG A 187 -8.28 7.42 -6.06
CA ARG A 187 -9.65 7.10 -5.66
C ARG A 187 -10.17 8.11 -4.66
N TYR A 188 -11.14 8.91 -5.07
CA TYR A 188 -11.73 9.97 -4.27
C TYR A 188 -13.18 10.25 -4.70
N PHE A 189 -13.88 11.01 -3.87
CA PHE A 189 -15.15 11.62 -4.22
C PHE A 189 -15.20 13.06 -3.73
N GLU A 190 -16.17 13.82 -4.25
CA GLU A 190 -16.41 15.21 -3.85
C GLU A 190 -17.76 15.34 -3.19
N GLN A 191 -17.81 16.02 -2.04
CA GLN A 191 -19.04 16.37 -1.36
C GLN A 191 -18.90 17.76 -0.74
N ASP A 192 -19.91 18.63 -0.95
CA ASP A 192 -19.97 20.00 -0.41
C ASP A 192 -18.72 20.85 -0.75
N GLY A 193 -18.15 20.65 -1.94
CA GLY A 193 -16.97 21.37 -2.42
C GLY A 193 -15.65 20.94 -1.79
N ARG A 194 -15.61 19.82 -1.08
CA ARG A 194 -14.42 19.21 -0.49
C ARG A 194 -14.17 17.85 -1.11
N THR A 195 -12.90 17.53 -1.36
CA THR A 195 -12.46 16.22 -1.87
C THR A 195 -12.09 15.30 -0.71
N TYR A 196 -12.53 14.05 -0.79
CA TYR A 196 -12.23 13.00 0.19
C TYR A 196 -11.63 11.81 -0.54
N HIS A 197 -10.40 11.46 -0.24
CA HIS A 197 -9.72 10.32 -0.85
C HIS A 197 -9.70 9.10 0.08
N HIS A 198 -9.39 7.94 -0.49
CA HIS A 198 -9.47 6.63 0.17
C HIS A 198 -8.34 6.32 1.16
N ILE A 199 -7.29 7.13 1.24
CA ILE A 199 -6.19 6.90 2.19
C ILE A 199 -6.60 7.53 3.52
N ILE A 200 -7.09 6.67 4.43
CA ILE A 200 -7.63 7.07 5.72
C ILE A 200 -6.56 6.92 6.79
N ASP A 201 -6.42 7.95 7.64
CA ASP A 201 -5.61 7.85 8.85
C ASP A 201 -6.32 6.97 9.89
N PRO A 202 -5.76 5.82 10.30
CA PRO A 202 -6.38 4.94 11.29
C PRO A 202 -6.61 5.59 12.66
N LYS A 203 -5.85 6.63 13.00
CA LYS A 203 -5.97 7.35 14.27
C LYS A 203 -7.16 8.32 14.30
N THR A 204 -7.54 8.87 13.16
CA THR A 204 -8.61 9.88 13.06
C THR A 204 -9.86 9.40 12.35
N GLY A 205 -9.76 8.37 11.51
CA GLY A 205 -10.84 7.88 10.65
C GLY A 205 -11.16 8.80 9.46
N TYR A 206 -10.37 9.84 9.22
CA TYR A 206 -10.53 10.78 8.10
C TYR A 206 -9.46 10.59 7.04
N PRO A 207 -9.72 10.99 5.78
CA PRO A 207 -8.67 11.11 4.77
C PRO A 207 -7.50 11.95 5.26
N VAL A 208 -6.29 11.51 4.95
CA VAL A 208 -5.05 12.18 5.38
C VAL A 208 -4.88 13.54 4.71
N GLU A 209 -4.61 14.57 5.48
CA GLU A 209 -4.28 15.92 4.98
C GLU A 209 -2.97 16.37 5.64
N ASN A 210 -1.82 16.01 5.08
CA ASN A 210 -0.48 16.29 5.62
C ASN A 210 0.48 16.92 4.61
N GLY A 211 -0.06 17.39 3.47
CA GLY A 211 0.72 18.04 2.41
C GLY A 211 1.38 17.06 1.42
N LEU A 212 1.34 15.73 1.65
CA LEU A 212 1.73 14.76 0.63
C LEU A 212 0.55 14.47 -0.31
N ILE A 213 0.83 14.43 -1.62
CA ILE A 213 -0.15 14.07 -2.64
C ILE A 213 0.20 12.79 -3.39
N SER A 214 1.48 12.38 -3.38
CA SER A 214 1.93 11.11 -3.98
C SER A 214 3.16 10.58 -3.23
N VAL A 215 3.19 9.28 -3.04
CA VAL A 215 4.30 8.52 -2.47
C VAL A 215 4.57 7.30 -3.33
N SER A 216 5.78 7.18 -3.86
CA SER A 216 6.24 5.98 -4.57
C SER A 216 7.34 5.30 -3.77
N ILE A 217 7.15 4.03 -3.45
CA ILE A 217 8.13 3.18 -2.76
C ILE A 217 8.85 2.30 -3.78
N VAL A 218 10.16 2.17 -3.58
CA VAL A 218 11.06 1.40 -4.47
C VAL A 218 11.85 0.38 -3.64
N THR A 219 11.52 -0.89 -3.79
CA THR A 219 12.22 -2.01 -3.12
C THR A 219 12.13 -3.29 -3.95
N ALA A 220 12.87 -4.33 -3.58
CA ALA A 220 12.77 -5.65 -4.21
C ALA A 220 11.50 -6.41 -3.80
N ASP A 221 10.96 -6.13 -2.62
CA ASP A 221 9.75 -6.76 -2.06
C ASP A 221 8.50 -5.95 -2.42
N GLY A 222 7.71 -6.46 -3.37
CA GLY A 222 6.46 -5.81 -3.80
C GLY A 222 5.42 -5.72 -2.68
N THR A 223 5.36 -6.71 -1.79
CA THR A 223 4.44 -6.72 -0.65
C THR A 223 4.77 -5.58 0.33
N LEU A 224 6.05 -5.45 0.67
CA LEU A 224 6.56 -4.36 1.50
C LEU A 224 6.32 -2.99 0.84
N ALA A 225 6.57 -2.88 -0.47
CA ALA A 225 6.38 -1.63 -1.19
C ALA A 225 4.94 -1.13 -1.14
N ASP A 226 3.95 -2.03 -1.28
CA ASP A 226 2.52 -1.69 -1.25
C ASP A 226 2.11 -1.18 0.15
N GLY A 227 2.42 -1.93 1.21
CA GLY A 227 2.14 -1.51 2.58
C GLY A 227 2.84 -0.21 2.98
N LEU A 228 4.11 -0.05 2.60
CA LEU A 228 4.86 1.18 2.90
C LEU A 228 4.36 2.39 2.10
N SER A 229 3.87 2.23 0.88
CA SER A 229 3.38 3.37 0.10
C SER A 229 2.20 4.08 0.80
N THR A 230 1.30 3.29 1.38
CA THR A 230 0.18 3.78 2.20
C THR A 230 0.67 4.33 3.54
N SER A 231 1.53 3.59 4.25
CA SER A 231 2.03 4.00 5.57
C SER A 231 2.80 5.32 5.52
N VAL A 232 3.72 5.45 4.56
CA VAL A 232 4.54 6.66 4.36
C VAL A 232 3.66 7.85 3.97
N PHE A 233 2.62 7.63 3.16
CA PHE A 233 1.64 8.67 2.84
C PHE A 233 0.93 9.16 4.12
N ILE A 234 0.51 8.25 5.00
CA ILE A 234 -0.17 8.58 6.25
C ILE A 234 0.77 9.29 7.24
N MET A 235 2.03 8.86 7.33
CA MET A 235 3.03 9.48 8.21
C MET A 235 3.31 10.95 7.88
N GLY A 236 3.21 11.35 6.62
CA GLY A 236 3.66 12.66 6.15
C GLY A 236 5.18 12.76 5.99
N LYS A 237 5.64 13.80 5.31
CA LYS A 237 7.02 13.94 4.82
C LYS A 237 8.09 13.82 5.92
N GLU A 238 7.91 14.50 7.04
CA GLU A 238 8.90 14.56 8.12
C GLU A 238 9.08 13.20 8.79
N ALA A 239 7.99 12.56 9.22
CA ALA A 239 8.04 11.25 9.86
C ALA A 239 8.48 10.16 8.87
N ALA A 240 8.02 10.21 7.61
CA ALA A 240 8.46 9.32 6.55
C ALA A 240 9.97 9.42 6.27
N THR A 241 10.51 10.64 6.28
CA THR A 241 11.97 10.87 6.11
C THR A 241 12.77 10.24 7.24
N GLU A 242 12.31 10.40 8.49
CA GLU A 242 12.99 9.81 9.64
C GLU A 242 12.85 8.28 9.66
N TYR A 243 11.67 7.77 9.31
CA TYR A 243 11.44 6.33 9.16
C TYR A 243 12.39 5.73 8.09
N TRP A 244 12.45 6.33 6.90
CA TRP A 244 13.37 5.88 5.85
C TRP A 244 14.83 5.91 6.29
N ARG A 245 15.28 6.93 7.02
CA ARG A 245 16.65 7.01 7.51
C ARG A 245 17.06 5.84 8.40
N ASN A 246 16.10 5.26 9.10
CA ASN A 246 16.32 4.09 9.96
C ASN A 246 16.20 2.76 9.18
N HIS A 247 15.61 2.78 7.96
CA HIS A 247 15.35 1.61 7.11
C HIS A 247 15.89 1.79 5.67
N SER A 248 16.94 2.62 5.50
CA SER A 248 17.43 3.04 4.19
C SER A 248 18.16 1.94 3.40
N ASP A 249 18.30 0.74 3.93
CA ASP A 249 18.78 -0.48 3.29
C ASP A 249 17.62 -1.40 2.85
N GLU A 250 16.39 -1.12 3.27
CA GLU A 250 15.21 -1.92 2.93
C GLU A 250 14.47 -1.34 1.73
N PHE A 251 14.32 -0.02 1.64
CA PHE A 251 13.58 0.65 0.58
C PHE A 251 14.09 2.05 0.26
N ASP A 252 13.66 2.58 -0.86
CA ASP A 252 13.80 3.98 -1.26
C ASP A 252 12.42 4.57 -1.56
N MET A 253 12.31 5.90 -1.63
CA MET A 253 11.05 6.57 -1.90
C MET A 253 11.18 7.84 -2.75
N ILE A 254 10.10 8.17 -3.45
CA ILE A 254 9.86 9.45 -4.09
C ILE A 254 8.59 10.03 -3.44
N LEU A 255 8.68 11.24 -2.92
CA LEU A 255 7.55 11.95 -2.33
C LEU A 255 7.22 13.19 -3.18
N MET A 256 5.95 13.48 -3.36
CA MET A 256 5.49 14.75 -3.93
C MET A 256 4.53 15.43 -2.97
N THR A 257 4.77 16.73 -2.76
CA THR A 257 3.94 17.58 -1.90
C THR A 257 2.95 18.42 -2.71
N ASP A 258 1.95 18.96 -2.06
CA ASP A 258 0.89 19.79 -2.65
C ASP A 258 1.43 21.12 -3.23
N ASP A 259 2.56 21.61 -2.72
CA ASP A 259 3.33 22.76 -3.26
C ASP A 259 4.29 22.36 -4.39
N ARG A 260 4.14 21.15 -4.96
CA ARG A 260 4.89 20.61 -6.10
C ARG A 260 6.39 20.38 -5.86
N GLU A 261 6.80 20.16 -4.63
CA GLU A 261 8.18 19.77 -4.34
C GLU A 261 8.34 18.25 -4.45
N ILE A 262 9.38 17.80 -5.14
CA ILE A 262 9.73 16.38 -5.29
C ILE A 262 10.93 16.07 -4.40
N TYR A 263 10.77 15.09 -3.54
CA TYR A 263 11.82 14.56 -2.67
C TYR A 263 12.17 13.14 -3.10
N VAL A 264 13.46 12.87 -3.24
CA VAL A 264 13.97 11.55 -3.69
C VAL A 264 15.03 11.09 -2.71
N THR A 265 14.94 9.87 -2.25
CA THR A 265 15.96 9.29 -1.37
C THR A 265 17.26 9.02 -2.11
N LYS A 266 18.37 9.12 -1.40
CA LYS A 266 19.73 9.01 -1.95
C LYS A 266 19.98 7.73 -2.74
N GLY A 267 19.37 6.61 -2.31
CA GLY A 267 19.59 5.29 -2.93
C GLY A 267 19.12 5.17 -4.38
N ILE A 268 18.18 6.03 -4.80
CA ILE A 268 17.65 6.03 -6.17
C ILE A 268 17.85 7.36 -6.92
N ALA A 269 18.45 8.36 -6.29
CA ALA A 269 18.62 9.69 -6.87
C ALA A 269 19.30 9.67 -8.24
N ASP A 270 20.34 8.85 -8.41
CA ASP A 270 21.09 8.73 -9.68
C ASP A 270 20.32 7.92 -10.75
N SER A 271 19.24 7.24 -10.37
CA SER A 271 18.39 6.40 -11.24
C SER A 271 17.07 7.06 -11.60
N PHE A 272 16.76 8.22 -11.01
CA PHE A 272 15.54 8.98 -11.24
C PHE A 272 15.85 10.21 -12.09
N GLU A 273 15.32 10.25 -13.31
CA GLU A 273 15.44 11.35 -14.24
C GLU A 273 14.14 12.17 -14.22
N SER A 274 14.21 13.46 -13.90
CA SER A 274 13.09 14.40 -13.88
C SER A 274 13.48 15.70 -14.54
N GLU A 275 12.52 16.35 -15.23
CA GLU A 275 12.66 17.72 -15.71
C GLU A 275 12.39 18.75 -14.61
N MET A 276 11.81 18.34 -13.50
CA MET A 276 11.54 19.17 -12.32
C MET A 276 12.73 19.10 -11.34
N ASP A 277 12.90 20.17 -10.57
CA ASP A 277 13.90 20.19 -9.49
C ASP A 277 13.55 19.14 -8.43
N THR A 278 14.53 18.32 -8.06
CA THR A 278 14.38 17.29 -7.02
C THR A 278 15.23 17.59 -5.81
N LYS A 279 14.69 17.40 -4.62
CA LYS A 279 15.37 17.53 -3.34
C LYS A 279 15.81 16.14 -2.84
N ILE A 280 17.09 15.97 -2.57
CA ILE A 280 17.62 14.67 -2.14
C ILE A 280 17.47 14.52 -0.63
N ILE A 281 16.86 13.41 -0.22
CA ILE A 281 16.85 12.98 1.18
C ILE A 281 18.10 12.15 1.44
N GLU A 282 19.01 12.70 2.26
CA GLU A 282 20.27 12.04 2.62
C GLU A 282 20.07 11.06 3.78
N LYS A 283 20.92 10.00 3.83
CA LYS A 283 21.00 9.09 4.97
C LYS A 283 21.46 9.83 6.22
N LYS A 284 21.17 9.28 7.39
CA LYS A 284 21.81 9.73 8.63
C LYS A 284 23.31 9.51 8.54
N VAL A 285 24.11 10.52 8.84
CA VAL A 285 25.57 10.43 8.97
C VAL A 285 25.93 9.80 10.31
#